data_3cf5e9bbc4ab564e906e68b4311134ed
#
_entry.id   3cf5e9bbc4ab564e906e68b4311134ed
#
_cell.length_a   1.000
_cell.length_b   1.000
_cell.length_c   1.000
_cell.angle_alpha   90.00
_cell.angle_beta   90.00
_cell.angle_gamma   90.00
#
_symmetry.space_group_name_H-M   'P 1'
#
loop_
_entity.id
_entity.type
_entity.pdbx_description
1 polymer ?
#
loop_
_entity_poly.entity_id
_entity_poly.type
_entity_poly.pdbx_seq_one_letter_code
_entity_poly.pdbx_strand_id
1 'polypeptide(L)'
;MPVGAVIGELLPSAIGVAISPIPIIAVILILLSRRARANSVGFLIGWILGIVVVTAVFWAISGAADLGSSSGPSTAASWISLVLGILLLLLGVAQWRKRPKAGEVGALPKWMASIEDFNAIKSAGLAFVLSAANPKNLLMFVAAGTALGASGVSTGMGIVALIIFTVLAASSVLVPVLGYLFASEKVKPWLDDLREWLQQNNAAVMSILFLVLGVSQLGKGIGGLF
;
A
#
# COMPACT_ATOMS: atom_id res chain seq x y z
N MET A 1 16.36 -12.15 14.36
CA MET A 1 14.99 -12.09 14.96
C MET A 1 14.19 -13.32 14.55
N PRO A 2 13.17 -13.79 15.33
CA PRO A 2 12.23 -14.79 14.85
C PRO A 2 11.37 -14.19 13.72
N VAL A 3 11.03 -15.00 12.71
CA VAL A 3 10.22 -14.58 11.53
C VAL A 3 8.91 -13.88 11.92
N GLY A 4 8.26 -14.35 12.99
CA GLY A 4 7.03 -13.73 13.48
C GLY A 4 7.19 -12.28 13.94
N ALA A 5 8.34 -11.93 14.51
CA ALA A 5 8.63 -10.55 14.89
C ALA A 5 8.81 -9.65 13.65
N VAL A 6 9.49 -10.16 12.60
CA VAL A 6 9.64 -9.45 11.33
C VAL A 6 8.29 -9.22 10.67
N ILE A 7 7.44 -10.26 10.59
CA ILE A 7 6.07 -10.14 10.06
C ILE A 7 5.29 -9.09 10.85
N GLY A 8 5.33 -9.13 12.18
CA GLY A 8 4.68 -8.13 13.05
C GLY A 8 5.12 -6.71 12.75
N GLU A 9 6.41 -6.51 12.46
CA GLU A 9 6.97 -5.21 12.10
C GLU A 9 6.50 -4.71 10.73
N LEU A 10 6.20 -5.62 9.79
CA LEU A 10 5.69 -5.29 8.46
C LEU A 10 4.19 -4.99 8.45
N LEU A 11 3.41 -5.47 9.43
CA LEU A 11 1.95 -5.34 9.46
C LEU A 11 1.45 -3.89 9.29
N PRO A 12 1.96 -2.88 10.00
CA PRO A 12 1.49 -1.51 9.83
C PRO A 12 1.65 -1.00 8.40
N SER A 13 2.78 -1.32 7.77
CA SER A 13 3.05 -0.95 6.37
C SER A 13 2.14 -1.71 5.41
N ALA A 14 1.90 -3.02 5.62
CA ALA A 14 0.99 -3.82 4.80
C ALA A 14 -0.44 -3.28 4.86
N ILE A 15 -0.96 -2.99 6.06
CA ILE A 15 -2.27 -2.38 6.27
C ILE A 15 -2.31 -1.00 5.62
N GLY A 16 -1.24 -0.22 5.77
CA GLY A 16 -1.09 1.07 5.13
C GLY A 16 -1.25 1.02 3.61
N VAL A 17 -0.68 0.02 2.94
CA VAL A 17 -0.85 -0.19 1.50
C VAL A 17 -2.26 -0.68 1.18
N ALA A 18 -2.78 -1.65 1.93
CA ALA A 18 -4.11 -2.21 1.72
C ALA A 18 -5.21 -1.14 1.80
N ILE A 19 -5.13 -0.22 2.77
CA ILE A 19 -6.10 0.88 2.89
C ILE A 19 -5.72 2.02 1.94
N SER A 20 -5.90 1.81 0.64
CA SER A 20 -5.62 2.81 -0.42
C SER A 20 -6.89 3.08 -1.23
N PRO A 21 -7.69 4.11 -0.90
CA PRO A 21 -8.98 4.34 -1.56
C PRO A 21 -8.89 4.46 -3.08
N ILE A 22 -7.94 5.21 -3.62
CA ILE A 22 -7.79 5.40 -5.06
C ILE A 22 -7.57 4.08 -5.83
N PRO A 23 -6.63 3.20 -5.45
CA PRO A 23 -6.50 1.87 -6.06
C PRO A 23 -7.73 0.97 -5.89
N ILE A 24 -8.41 1.04 -4.73
CA ILE A 24 -9.64 0.29 -4.50
C ILE A 24 -10.74 0.77 -5.44
N ILE A 25 -10.95 2.07 -5.57
CA ILE A 25 -11.91 2.64 -6.52
C ILE A 25 -11.54 2.25 -7.95
N ALA A 26 -10.25 2.29 -8.31
CA ALA A 26 -9.79 1.91 -9.64
C ALA A 26 -10.10 0.44 -9.97
N VAL A 27 -9.82 -0.50 -9.05
CA VAL A 27 -10.15 -1.92 -9.27
C VAL A 27 -11.66 -2.15 -9.33
N ILE A 28 -12.46 -1.44 -8.54
CA ILE A 28 -13.93 -1.51 -8.61
C ILE A 28 -14.42 -1.06 -10.00
N LEU A 29 -13.94 0.08 -10.50
CA LEU A 29 -14.28 0.56 -11.85
C LEU A 29 -13.91 -0.45 -12.94
N ILE A 30 -12.75 -1.11 -12.80
CA ILE A 30 -12.32 -2.18 -13.71
C ILE A 30 -13.27 -3.38 -13.62
N LEU A 31 -13.69 -3.78 -12.43
CA LEU A 31 -14.62 -4.89 -12.22
C LEU A 31 -16.04 -4.60 -12.77
N LEU A 32 -16.41 -3.34 -12.87
CA LEU A 32 -17.67 -2.89 -13.47
C LEU A 32 -17.58 -2.63 -14.98
N SER A 33 -16.36 -2.70 -15.56
CA SER A 33 -16.14 -2.47 -17.01
C SER A 33 -16.54 -3.65 -17.87
N ARG A 34 -16.66 -3.41 -19.21
CA ARG A 34 -17.06 -4.45 -20.19
C ARG A 34 -16.10 -5.65 -20.25
N ARG A 35 -14.82 -5.46 -19.95
CA ARG A 35 -13.78 -6.51 -19.97
C ARG A 35 -13.28 -6.85 -18.57
N ALA A 36 -14.17 -6.82 -17.60
CA ALA A 36 -13.86 -6.93 -16.18
C ALA A 36 -12.89 -8.07 -15.83
N ARG A 37 -13.13 -9.29 -16.34
CA ARG A 37 -12.29 -10.47 -16.01
C ARG A 37 -10.84 -10.28 -16.44
N ALA A 38 -10.58 -9.94 -17.70
CA ALA A 38 -9.21 -9.79 -18.21
C ALA A 38 -8.51 -8.59 -17.57
N ASN A 39 -9.22 -7.48 -17.45
CA ASN A 39 -8.68 -6.24 -16.93
C ASN A 39 -8.38 -6.32 -15.43
N SER A 40 -9.22 -6.99 -14.63
CA SER A 40 -9.00 -7.14 -13.20
C SER A 40 -7.83 -8.07 -12.86
N VAL A 41 -7.65 -9.14 -13.63
CA VAL A 41 -6.47 -10.01 -13.51
C VAL A 41 -5.19 -9.23 -13.88
N GLY A 42 -5.22 -8.47 -14.98
CA GLY A 42 -4.12 -7.58 -15.35
C GLY A 42 -3.80 -6.58 -14.24
N PHE A 43 -4.81 -5.91 -13.68
CA PHE A 43 -4.65 -4.98 -12.58
C PHE A 43 -4.03 -5.64 -11.34
N LEU A 44 -4.52 -6.83 -10.95
CA LEU A 44 -3.99 -7.58 -9.81
C LEU A 44 -2.51 -7.92 -10.00
N ILE A 45 -2.14 -8.40 -11.19
CA ILE A 45 -0.73 -8.71 -11.51
C ILE A 45 0.13 -7.46 -11.41
N GLY A 46 -0.27 -6.34 -12.03
CA GLY A 46 0.46 -5.08 -11.97
C GLY A 46 0.60 -4.56 -10.54
N TRP A 47 -0.46 -4.68 -9.74
CA TRP A 47 -0.47 -4.28 -8.33
C TRP A 47 0.53 -5.09 -7.50
N ILE A 48 0.50 -6.42 -7.61
CA ILE A 48 1.43 -7.33 -6.93
C ILE A 48 2.88 -7.06 -7.36
N LEU A 49 3.11 -6.91 -8.67
CA LEU A 49 4.45 -6.61 -9.19
C LEU A 49 4.99 -5.30 -8.62
N GLY A 50 4.17 -4.24 -8.53
CA GLY A 50 4.58 -2.99 -7.94
C GLY A 50 4.98 -3.12 -6.46
N ILE A 51 4.19 -3.85 -5.66
CA ILE A 51 4.51 -4.14 -4.26
C ILE A 51 5.83 -4.89 -4.15
N VAL A 52 5.95 -6.01 -4.86
CA VAL A 52 7.12 -6.90 -4.76
C VAL A 52 8.39 -6.22 -5.23
N VAL A 53 8.36 -5.60 -6.42
CA VAL A 53 9.56 -4.99 -7.01
C VAL A 53 10.07 -3.85 -6.13
N VAL A 54 9.19 -2.94 -5.73
CA VAL A 54 9.65 -1.78 -4.95
C VAL A 54 10.14 -2.19 -3.56
N THR A 55 9.41 -3.07 -2.86
CA THR A 55 9.85 -3.55 -1.55
C THR A 55 11.17 -4.34 -1.64
N ALA A 56 11.33 -5.20 -2.66
CA ALA A 56 12.55 -5.97 -2.86
C ALA A 56 13.76 -5.08 -3.18
N VAL A 57 13.57 -4.01 -3.96
CA VAL A 57 14.63 -3.03 -4.23
C VAL A 57 15.10 -2.38 -2.92
N PHE A 58 14.20 -1.91 -2.07
CA PHE A 58 14.58 -1.30 -0.79
C PHE A 58 15.16 -2.33 0.18
N TRP A 59 14.69 -3.57 0.16
CA TRP A 59 15.31 -4.67 0.91
C TRP A 59 16.75 -4.91 0.47
N ALA A 60 17.00 -5.00 -0.85
CA ALA A 60 18.35 -5.18 -1.39
C ALA A 60 19.28 -4.01 -1.05
N ILE A 61 18.81 -2.76 -1.19
CA ILE A 61 19.59 -1.56 -0.83
C ILE A 61 19.92 -1.57 0.66
N SER A 62 18.95 -1.88 1.52
CA SER A 62 19.16 -1.92 2.97
C SER A 62 20.14 -3.02 3.39
N GLY A 63 20.07 -4.20 2.75
CA GLY A 63 21.01 -5.29 2.98
C GLY A 63 22.42 -4.96 2.49
N ALA A 64 22.57 -4.31 1.32
CA ALA A 64 23.86 -3.92 0.77
C ALA A 64 24.54 -2.78 1.55
N ALA A 65 23.75 -1.89 2.14
CA ALA A 65 24.26 -0.79 2.97
C ALA A 65 24.64 -1.23 4.40
N ASP A 66 24.57 -2.53 4.69
CA ASP A 66 24.89 -3.14 6.01
C ASP A 66 24.15 -2.46 7.19
N LEU A 67 22.93 -2.01 6.94
CA LEU A 67 22.11 -1.28 7.91
C LEU A 67 21.66 -2.15 9.11
N GLY A 68 22.03 -3.43 9.12
CA GLY A 68 21.67 -4.41 10.15
C GLY A 68 22.83 -5.06 10.90
N SER A 69 24.08 -4.66 10.67
CA SER A 69 25.26 -5.36 11.21
C SER A 69 25.64 -5.00 12.67
N SER A 70 24.95 -4.08 13.30
CA SER A 70 25.10 -3.79 14.73
C SER A 70 23.89 -4.27 15.53
N SER A 71 24.10 -4.55 16.80
CA SER A 71 23.11 -5.10 17.78
C SER A 71 21.89 -4.18 18.04
N GLY A 72 21.20 -3.76 16.97
CA GLY A 72 20.01 -2.89 17.01
C GLY A 72 19.72 -2.28 15.64
N PRO A 73 18.61 -1.54 15.49
CA PRO A 73 18.35 -0.77 14.28
C PRO A 73 19.52 0.21 14.06
N SER A 74 20.11 0.18 12.85
CA SER A 74 21.19 1.13 12.57
C SER A 74 20.71 2.57 12.75
N THR A 75 21.60 3.46 13.18
CA THR A 75 21.31 4.90 13.30
C THR A 75 20.67 5.46 12.01
N ALA A 76 21.12 4.97 10.84
CA ALA A 76 20.54 5.35 9.55
C ALA A 76 19.08 4.89 9.39
N ALA A 77 18.75 3.64 9.77
CA ALA A 77 17.36 3.13 9.73
C ALA A 77 16.45 3.91 10.69
N SER A 78 16.95 4.30 11.85
CA SER A 78 16.22 5.12 12.83
C SER A 78 15.94 6.52 12.29
N TRP A 79 16.91 7.17 11.66
CA TRP A 79 16.70 8.45 10.97
C TRP A 79 15.70 8.36 9.82
N ILE A 80 15.79 7.30 9.00
CA ILE A 80 14.80 7.05 7.95
C ILE A 80 13.40 6.95 8.54
N SER A 81 13.21 6.17 9.59
CA SER A 81 11.91 6.02 10.28
C SER A 81 11.40 7.34 10.83
N LEU A 82 12.26 8.15 11.42
CA LEU A 82 11.91 9.46 11.97
C LEU A 82 11.45 10.42 10.87
N VAL A 83 12.20 10.52 9.77
CA VAL A 83 11.86 11.37 8.61
C VAL A 83 10.55 10.90 7.99
N LEU A 84 10.37 9.58 7.78
CA LEU A 84 9.14 8.99 7.26
C LEU A 84 7.94 9.31 8.19
N GLY A 85 8.13 9.22 9.49
CA GLY A 85 7.10 9.57 10.47
C GLY A 85 6.64 11.02 10.35
N ILE A 86 7.58 11.96 10.28
CA ILE A 86 7.29 13.39 10.11
C ILE A 86 6.54 13.62 8.79
N LEU A 87 7.02 13.07 7.68
CA LEU A 87 6.39 13.21 6.37
C LEU A 87 4.94 12.68 6.37
N LEU A 88 4.71 11.52 6.98
CA LEU A 88 3.37 10.94 7.11
C LEU A 88 2.44 11.83 7.94
N LEU A 89 2.91 12.39 9.05
CA LEU A 89 2.09 13.31 9.84
C LEU A 89 1.72 14.57 9.07
N LEU A 90 2.67 15.16 8.34
CA LEU A 90 2.40 16.33 7.49
C LEU A 90 1.38 16.00 6.39
N LEU A 91 1.51 14.83 5.75
CA LEU A 91 0.53 14.35 4.78
C LEU A 91 -0.84 14.11 5.42
N GLY A 92 -0.90 13.58 6.64
CA GLY A 92 -2.14 13.40 7.39
C GLY A 92 -2.89 14.71 7.60
N VAL A 93 -2.19 15.74 8.08
CA VAL A 93 -2.76 17.08 8.26
C VAL A 93 -3.19 17.69 6.92
N ALA A 94 -2.38 17.53 5.87
CA ALA A 94 -2.71 18.03 4.53
C ALA A 94 -3.98 17.38 3.96
N GLN A 95 -4.15 16.05 4.15
CA GLN A 95 -5.35 15.34 3.72
C GLN A 95 -6.59 15.77 4.50
N TRP A 96 -6.46 15.96 5.82
CA TRP A 96 -7.56 16.44 6.65
C TRP A 96 -8.08 17.79 6.20
N ARG A 97 -7.18 18.69 5.82
CA ARG A 97 -7.55 20.04 5.31
C ARG A 97 -8.24 19.99 3.95
N LYS A 98 -7.97 18.95 3.14
CA LYS A 98 -8.56 18.73 1.81
C LYS A 98 -9.88 17.96 1.83
N ARG A 99 -10.40 17.58 3.02
CA ARG A 99 -11.64 16.82 3.10
C ARG A 99 -12.81 17.62 2.49
N PRO A 100 -13.70 16.96 1.72
CA PRO A 100 -14.92 17.58 1.22
C PRO A 100 -15.76 18.12 2.38
N LYS A 101 -16.47 19.20 2.16
CA LYS A 101 -17.46 19.71 3.12
C LYS A 101 -18.71 18.80 3.12
N ALA A 102 -19.53 18.91 4.17
CA ALA A 102 -20.76 18.15 4.24
C ALA A 102 -21.63 18.40 3.00
N GLY A 103 -22.00 17.33 2.30
CA GLY A 103 -22.78 17.39 1.04
C GLY A 103 -21.96 17.49 -0.24
N GLU A 104 -20.63 17.63 -0.19
CA GLU A 104 -19.76 17.61 -1.37
C GLU A 104 -19.28 16.18 -1.64
N VAL A 105 -19.40 15.70 -2.88
CA VAL A 105 -18.79 14.44 -3.32
C VAL A 105 -17.38 14.70 -3.77
N GLY A 106 -16.41 13.96 -3.24
CA GLY A 106 -15.01 14.07 -3.64
C GLY A 106 -14.84 13.79 -5.13
N ALA A 107 -14.18 14.71 -5.85
CA ALA A 107 -13.94 14.56 -7.29
C ALA A 107 -12.99 13.36 -7.54
N LEU A 108 -13.39 12.47 -8.44
CA LEU A 108 -12.52 11.41 -8.94
C LEU A 108 -11.46 11.98 -9.89
N PRO A 109 -10.24 11.42 -9.89
CA PRO A 109 -9.24 11.76 -10.88
C PRO A 109 -9.77 11.55 -12.31
N LYS A 110 -9.51 12.51 -13.21
CA LYS A 110 -10.03 12.50 -14.59
C LYS A 110 -9.65 11.22 -15.37
N TRP A 111 -8.50 10.62 -15.09
CA TRP A 111 -8.05 9.38 -15.74
C TRP A 111 -8.96 8.17 -15.44
N MET A 112 -9.75 8.21 -14.36
CA MET A 112 -10.68 7.13 -14.04
C MET A 112 -11.80 6.97 -15.06
N ALA A 113 -12.18 8.04 -15.76
CA ALA A 113 -13.15 7.96 -16.84
C ALA A 113 -12.67 7.11 -18.04
N SER A 114 -11.35 7.01 -18.23
CA SER A 114 -10.75 6.24 -19.33
C SER A 114 -10.66 4.73 -19.05
N ILE A 115 -11.00 4.27 -17.85
CA ILE A 115 -10.86 2.85 -17.46
C ILE A 115 -11.73 1.92 -18.34
N GLU A 116 -12.87 2.40 -18.83
CA GLU A 116 -13.77 1.62 -19.67
C GLU A 116 -13.11 1.13 -20.96
N ASP A 117 -12.13 1.90 -21.48
CA ASP A 117 -11.39 1.58 -22.71
C ASP A 117 -10.11 0.77 -22.47
N PHE A 118 -9.88 0.34 -21.23
CA PHE A 118 -8.67 -0.38 -20.90
C PHE A 118 -8.72 -1.84 -21.36
N ASN A 119 -7.53 -2.36 -21.67
CA ASN A 119 -7.25 -3.78 -21.81
C ASN A 119 -6.42 -4.26 -20.60
N ALA A 120 -6.15 -5.57 -20.53
CA ALA A 120 -5.41 -6.16 -19.41
C ALA A 120 -4.02 -5.54 -19.22
N ILE A 121 -3.31 -5.19 -20.31
CA ILE A 121 -1.97 -4.60 -20.25
C ILE A 121 -2.03 -3.17 -19.69
N LYS A 122 -2.97 -2.34 -20.18
CA LYS A 122 -3.17 -0.99 -19.66
C LYS A 122 -3.58 -1.02 -18.17
N SER A 123 -4.43 -1.99 -17.80
CA SER A 123 -4.83 -2.19 -16.39
C SER A 123 -3.66 -2.59 -15.51
N ALA A 124 -2.78 -3.48 -15.99
CA ALA A 124 -1.56 -3.87 -15.28
C ALA A 124 -0.59 -2.68 -15.12
N GLY A 125 -0.37 -1.92 -16.20
CA GLY A 125 0.46 -0.71 -16.16
C GLY A 125 -0.07 0.34 -15.19
N LEU A 126 -1.40 0.60 -15.21
CA LEU A 126 -2.03 1.51 -14.27
C LEU A 126 -1.82 1.04 -12.82
N ALA A 127 -2.07 -0.24 -12.53
CA ALA A 127 -1.93 -0.79 -11.19
C ALA A 127 -0.48 -0.72 -10.69
N PHE A 128 0.49 -1.03 -11.56
CA PHE A 128 1.91 -0.90 -11.25
C PHE A 128 2.26 0.55 -10.88
N VAL A 129 1.81 1.53 -11.66
CA VAL A 129 2.04 2.95 -11.38
C VAL A 129 1.35 3.40 -10.09
N LEU A 130 0.09 3.02 -9.88
CA LEU A 130 -0.64 3.33 -8.65
C LEU A 130 -0.02 2.69 -7.40
N SER A 131 0.66 1.54 -7.55
CA SER A 131 1.43 0.90 -6.49
C SER A 131 2.78 1.60 -6.30
N ALA A 132 3.62 1.61 -7.33
CA ALA A 132 5.03 1.98 -7.25
C ALA A 132 5.28 3.50 -7.22
N ALA A 133 4.44 4.31 -7.87
CA ALA A 133 4.61 5.76 -7.95
C ALA A 133 3.73 6.54 -6.95
N ASN A 134 2.87 5.87 -6.19
CA ASN A 134 2.08 6.52 -5.15
C ASN A 134 2.98 6.87 -3.96
N PRO A 135 3.15 8.16 -3.59
CA PRO A 135 4.07 8.55 -2.52
C PRO A 135 3.79 7.83 -1.20
N LYS A 136 2.50 7.62 -0.85
CA LYS A 136 2.12 6.89 0.35
C LYS A 136 2.62 5.44 0.33
N ASN A 137 2.35 4.73 -0.77
CA ASN A 137 2.76 3.33 -0.90
C ASN A 137 4.28 3.21 -0.94
N LEU A 138 4.95 4.14 -1.64
CA LEU A 138 6.41 4.19 -1.68
C LEU A 138 7.00 4.29 -0.27
N LEU A 139 6.47 5.17 0.59
CA LEU A 139 6.90 5.29 1.99
C LEU A 139 6.70 3.96 2.76
N MET A 140 5.59 3.26 2.52
CA MET A 140 5.34 1.94 3.15
C MET A 140 6.31 0.87 2.65
N PHE A 141 6.64 0.87 1.35
CA PHE A 141 7.60 -0.08 0.78
C PHE A 141 9.02 0.20 1.26
N VAL A 142 9.41 1.47 1.39
CA VAL A 142 10.69 1.85 2.01
C VAL A 142 10.74 1.32 3.44
N ALA A 143 9.73 1.59 4.25
CA ALA A 143 9.67 1.13 5.64
C ALA A 143 9.72 -0.40 5.73
N ALA A 144 8.99 -1.12 4.87
CA ALA A 144 8.98 -2.58 4.86
C ALA A 144 10.32 -3.16 4.36
N GLY A 145 10.87 -2.62 3.27
CA GLY A 145 12.15 -3.07 2.72
C GLY A 145 13.32 -2.83 3.66
N THR A 146 13.38 -1.66 4.31
CA THR A 146 14.41 -1.35 5.32
C THR A 146 14.27 -2.24 6.56
N ALA A 147 13.07 -2.52 7.04
CA ALA A 147 12.83 -3.44 8.14
C ALA A 147 13.29 -4.86 7.81
N LEU A 148 13.00 -5.35 6.59
CA LEU A 148 13.50 -6.65 6.10
C LEU A 148 15.04 -6.67 6.06
N GLY A 149 15.69 -5.64 5.54
CA GLY A 149 17.15 -5.57 5.45
C GLY A 149 17.81 -5.52 6.82
N ALA A 150 17.25 -4.78 7.76
CA ALA A 150 17.76 -4.65 9.13
C ALA A 150 17.44 -5.86 10.03
N SER A 151 16.57 -6.78 9.63
CA SER A 151 16.08 -7.88 10.46
C SER A 151 17.11 -8.95 10.77
N GLY A 152 18.15 -9.11 9.92
CA GLY A 152 19.17 -10.17 10.04
C GLY A 152 18.64 -11.58 9.81
N VAL A 153 17.42 -11.76 9.29
CA VAL A 153 16.88 -13.07 8.96
C VAL A 153 17.52 -13.63 7.69
N SER A 154 17.54 -14.96 7.56
CA SER A 154 18.01 -15.58 6.31
C SER A 154 17.18 -15.14 5.12
N THR A 155 17.77 -15.12 3.92
CA THR A 155 17.09 -14.75 2.67
C THR A 155 15.79 -15.53 2.46
N GLY A 156 15.77 -16.84 2.78
CA GLY A 156 14.56 -17.66 2.67
C GLY A 156 13.43 -17.18 3.59
N MET A 157 13.75 -16.83 4.84
CA MET A 157 12.77 -16.27 5.78
C MET A 157 12.32 -14.85 5.35
N GLY A 158 13.22 -14.05 4.81
CA GLY A 158 12.89 -12.74 4.24
C GLY A 158 11.91 -12.85 3.05
N ILE A 159 12.09 -13.84 2.17
CA ILE A 159 11.16 -14.12 1.07
C ILE A 159 9.78 -14.50 1.61
N VAL A 160 9.70 -15.35 2.63
CA VAL A 160 8.42 -15.71 3.27
C VAL A 160 7.74 -14.47 3.85
N ALA A 161 8.47 -13.61 4.55
CA ALA A 161 7.94 -12.36 5.09
C ALA A 161 7.47 -11.41 3.99
N LEU A 162 8.21 -11.29 2.87
CA LEU A 162 7.81 -10.49 1.70
C LEU A 162 6.53 -11.05 1.05
N ILE A 163 6.37 -12.37 0.95
CA ILE A 163 5.15 -12.98 0.40
C ILE A 163 3.96 -12.63 1.30
N ILE A 164 4.08 -12.82 2.62
CA ILE A 164 3.01 -12.48 3.58
C ILE A 164 2.68 -11.00 3.50
N PHE A 165 3.69 -10.13 3.51
CA PHE A 165 3.52 -8.69 3.31
C PHE A 165 2.73 -8.37 2.03
N THR A 166 3.12 -9.00 0.90
CA THR A 166 2.50 -8.79 -0.40
C THR A 166 1.04 -9.23 -0.40
N VAL A 167 0.72 -10.39 0.16
CA VAL A 167 -0.67 -10.89 0.26
C VAL A 167 -1.53 -9.95 1.09
N LEU A 168 -1.04 -9.50 2.24
CA LEU A 168 -1.74 -8.57 3.10
C LEU A 168 -1.90 -7.19 2.43
N ALA A 169 -0.84 -6.66 1.85
CA ALA A 169 -0.85 -5.37 1.17
C ALA A 169 -1.75 -5.37 -0.09
N ALA A 170 -1.82 -6.51 -0.79
CA ALA A 170 -2.67 -6.66 -1.97
C ALA A 170 -4.13 -7.04 -1.63
N SER A 171 -4.46 -7.34 -0.38
CA SER A 171 -5.77 -7.90 0.01
C SER A 171 -6.95 -7.07 -0.47
N SER A 172 -6.86 -5.74 -0.42
CA SER A 172 -7.92 -4.83 -0.85
C SER A 172 -8.17 -4.82 -2.38
N VAL A 173 -7.23 -5.31 -3.17
CA VAL A 173 -7.38 -5.54 -4.61
C VAL A 173 -7.69 -7.02 -4.87
N LEU A 174 -6.99 -7.92 -4.18
CA LEU A 174 -7.12 -9.37 -4.32
C LEU A 174 -8.54 -9.85 -3.99
N VAL A 175 -9.09 -9.43 -2.84
CA VAL A 175 -10.41 -9.87 -2.38
C VAL A 175 -11.53 -9.46 -3.34
N PRO A 176 -11.67 -8.20 -3.80
CA PRO A 176 -12.66 -7.82 -4.80
C PRO A 176 -12.50 -8.57 -6.13
N VAL A 177 -11.26 -8.75 -6.60
CA VAL A 177 -11.00 -9.47 -7.87
C VAL A 177 -11.42 -10.93 -7.75
N LEU A 178 -11.00 -11.64 -6.71
CA LEU A 178 -11.40 -13.04 -6.49
C LEU A 178 -12.90 -13.15 -6.27
N GLY A 179 -13.49 -12.29 -5.44
CA GLY A 179 -14.94 -12.25 -5.21
C GLY A 179 -15.73 -12.10 -6.50
N TYR A 180 -15.30 -11.19 -7.38
CA TYR A 180 -15.93 -10.99 -8.69
C TYR A 180 -15.75 -12.20 -9.61
N LEU A 181 -14.57 -12.82 -9.64
CA LEU A 181 -14.30 -13.98 -10.50
C LEU A 181 -15.18 -15.18 -10.15
N PHE A 182 -15.50 -15.36 -8.86
CA PHE A 182 -16.31 -16.50 -8.36
C PHE A 182 -17.78 -16.19 -8.15
N ALA A 183 -18.17 -14.94 -7.90
CA ALA A 183 -19.53 -14.57 -7.50
C ALA A 183 -19.93 -13.16 -7.99
N SER A 184 -19.72 -12.84 -9.28
CA SER A 184 -19.89 -11.50 -9.85
C SER A 184 -21.22 -10.82 -9.51
N GLU A 185 -22.35 -11.53 -9.65
CA GLU A 185 -23.69 -10.96 -9.45
C GLU A 185 -23.96 -10.53 -7.99
N LYS A 186 -23.38 -11.27 -7.02
CA LYS A 186 -23.55 -10.99 -5.60
C LYS A 186 -22.63 -9.87 -5.12
N VAL A 187 -21.48 -9.71 -5.77
CA VAL A 187 -20.43 -8.79 -5.34
C VAL A 187 -20.60 -7.39 -5.92
N LYS A 188 -21.19 -7.27 -7.13
CA LYS A 188 -21.41 -5.96 -7.79
C LYS A 188 -22.08 -4.90 -6.91
N PRO A 189 -23.25 -5.15 -6.28
CA PRO A 189 -23.91 -4.13 -5.46
C PRO A 189 -23.02 -3.65 -4.31
N TRP A 190 -22.35 -4.59 -3.63
CA TRP A 190 -21.43 -4.26 -2.54
C TRP A 190 -20.20 -3.44 -3.02
N LEU A 191 -19.71 -3.70 -4.24
CA LEU A 191 -18.63 -2.92 -4.82
C LEU A 191 -19.07 -1.48 -5.12
N ASP A 192 -20.29 -1.27 -5.61
CA ASP A 192 -20.81 0.07 -5.87
C ASP A 192 -20.97 0.86 -4.56
N ASP A 193 -21.56 0.26 -3.51
CA ASP A 193 -21.69 0.88 -2.19
C ASP A 193 -20.32 1.24 -1.60
N LEU A 194 -19.36 0.32 -1.68
CA LEU A 194 -17.99 0.55 -1.22
C LEU A 194 -17.31 1.69 -1.97
N ARG A 195 -17.50 1.75 -3.29
CA ARG A 195 -16.96 2.83 -4.12
C ARG A 195 -17.52 4.18 -3.69
N GLU A 196 -18.83 4.30 -3.52
CA GLU A 196 -19.47 5.56 -3.10
C GLU A 196 -18.96 5.99 -1.73
N TRP A 197 -18.90 5.06 -0.77
CA TRP A 197 -18.39 5.35 0.56
C TRP A 197 -16.94 5.82 0.53
N LEU A 198 -16.09 5.16 -0.24
CA LEU A 198 -14.68 5.54 -0.38
C LEU A 198 -14.52 6.90 -1.04
N GLN A 199 -15.35 7.25 -2.04
CA GLN A 199 -15.31 8.57 -2.67
C GLN A 199 -15.63 9.67 -1.68
N GLN A 200 -16.63 9.47 -0.83
CA GLN A 200 -17.02 10.44 0.19
C GLN A 200 -16.01 10.56 1.32
N ASN A 201 -15.40 9.45 1.72
CA ASN A 201 -14.56 9.38 2.93
C ASN A 201 -13.05 9.32 2.65
N ASN A 202 -12.60 9.38 1.39
CA ASN A 202 -11.21 9.21 0.99
C ASN A 202 -10.24 10.07 1.82
N ALA A 203 -10.51 11.36 1.96
CA ALA A 203 -9.62 12.28 2.66
C ALA A 203 -9.55 12.00 4.17
N ALA A 204 -10.67 11.63 4.79
CA ALA A 204 -10.72 11.27 6.21
C ALA A 204 -9.97 9.95 6.48
N VAL A 205 -10.24 8.91 5.68
CA VAL A 205 -9.55 7.61 5.77
C VAL A 205 -8.04 7.79 5.61
N MET A 206 -7.61 8.54 4.59
CA MET A 206 -6.20 8.80 4.33
C MET A 206 -5.54 9.62 5.44
N SER A 207 -6.25 10.60 6.01
CA SER A 207 -5.71 11.39 7.12
C SER A 207 -5.46 10.55 8.36
N ILE A 208 -6.45 9.76 8.79
CA ILE A 208 -6.33 8.89 9.97
C ILE A 208 -5.19 7.89 9.77
N LEU A 209 -5.13 7.27 8.59
CA LEU A 209 -4.08 6.31 8.25
C LEU A 209 -2.69 6.94 8.34
N PHE A 210 -2.50 8.12 7.75
CA PHE A 210 -1.22 8.83 7.83
C PHE A 210 -0.84 9.23 9.24
N LEU A 211 -1.79 9.63 10.07
CA LEU A 211 -1.52 9.96 11.48
C LEU A 211 -1.07 8.71 12.27
N VAL A 212 -1.79 7.60 12.14
CA VAL A 212 -1.45 6.34 12.85
C VAL A 212 -0.07 5.84 12.42
N LEU A 213 0.17 5.77 11.10
CA LEU A 213 1.46 5.32 10.57
C LEU A 213 2.59 6.29 10.90
N GLY A 214 2.32 7.59 10.87
CA GLY A 214 3.28 8.62 11.22
C GLY A 214 3.75 8.51 12.67
N VAL A 215 2.82 8.35 13.60
CA VAL A 215 3.14 8.12 15.02
C VAL A 215 3.93 6.83 15.21
N SER A 216 3.52 5.74 14.55
CA SER A 216 4.24 4.45 14.60
C SER A 216 5.69 4.58 14.12
N GLN A 217 5.91 5.25 12.99
CA GLN A 217 7.26 5.45 12.45
C GLN A 217 8.11 6.40 13.30
N LEU A 218 7.50 7.45 13.88
CA LEU A 218 8.20 8.31 14.85
C LEU A 218 8.65 7.51 16.08
N GLY A 219 7.78 6.67 16.62
CA GLY A 219 8.12 5.81 17.76
C GLY A 219 9.32 4.90 17.46
N LYS A 220 9.36 4.28 16.27
CA LYS A 220 10.50 3.47 15.81
C LYS A 220 11.78 4.30 15.67
N GLY A 221 11.67 5.49 15.08
CA GLY A 221 12.81 6.39 14.89
C GLY A 221 13.42 6.86 16.21
N ILE A 222 12.57 7.32 17.14
CA ILE A 222 13.00 7.77 18.48
C ILE A 222 13.61 6.60 19.26
N GLY A 223 12.91 5.46 19.35
CA GLY A 223 13.39 4.29 20.09
C GLY A 223 14.69 3.66 19.58
N GLY A 224 15.09 3.96 18.34
CA GLY A 224 16.35 3.50 17.80
C GLY A 224 17.50 4.54 17.85
N LEU A 225 17.19 5.79 18.25
CA LEU A 225 18.18 6.87 18.40
C LEU A 225 18.55 7.13 19.87
N PHE A 226 17.65 6.84 20.79
CA PHE A 226 17.76 7.09 22.23
C PHE A 226 17.47 5.81 23.03
#